data_6e75b6453d36ddf75c0668bc3e3361d2
#
_entry.id   6e75b6453d36ddf75c0668bc3e3361d2
#
_cell.length_a   1.000
_cell.length_b   1.000
_cell.length_c   1.000
_cell.angle_alpha   90.00
_cell.angle_beta   90.00
_cell.angle_gamma   90.00
#
_symmetry.space_group_name_H-M   'P 1'
#
loop_
_entity.id
_entity.type
_entity.pdbx_description
1 polymer ?
#
loop_
_entity_poly.entity_id
_entity_poly.type
_entity_poly.pdbx_seq_one_letter_code
_entity_poly.pdbx_strand_id
1 'polypeptide(L)'
;GSIITPTLTAVYNQNDGGSATSVVIKEGNTTLSTTYTYAVPSFKLTADKTYIAFITYKDGAIKNDSMGNPYPTGQIKAGTVNGSLTIKAYRSYFAFVLDTGDTPTPTSIRNQAIKGLNLTNGSKVSISTTANTRTVCFAYPSTLRDCTKIRYENLNDDENKSTFTSTLIDITDASGNNPIQYRVYYYISPVPFGTVATFTMTV
;
A
#
# COMPACT_ATOMS: atom_id res chain seq x y z
N GLY A 1 2.91 -10.79 0.25
CA GLY A 1 1.54 -10.27 0.41
C GLY A 1 0.65 -11.28 1.12
N SER A 2 -0.37 -10.78 1.80
CA SER A 2 -1.39 -11.63 2.41
C SER A 2 -2.27 -12.28 1.34
N ILE A 3 -2.77 -13.48 1.62
CA ILE A 3 -3.82 -14.10 0.83
C ILE A 3 -5.14 -13.43 1.25
N ILE A 4 -5.91 -12.97 0.29
CA ILE A 4 -7.21 -12.34 0.51
C ILE A 4 -8.29 -12.98 -0.39
N THR A 5 -9.53 -12.91 0.07
CA THR A 5 -10.71 -13.44 -0.63
C THR A 5 -11.82 -12.39 -0.54
N PRO A 6 -11.73 -11.28 -1.31
CA PRO A 6 -12.70 -10.20 -1.20
C PRO A 6 -14.02 -10.57 -1.90
N THR A 7 -15.12 -10.02 -1.39
CA THR A 7 -16.40 -9.99 -2.09
C THR A 7 -16.67 -8.57 -2.54
N LEU A 8 -16.88 -8.39 -3.84
CA LEU A 8 -17.21 -7.10 -4.45
C LEU A 8 -18.73 -6.96 -4.50
N THR A 9 -19.25 -5.79 -4.14
CA THR A 9 -20.68 -5.48 -4.26
C THR A 9 -20.84 -4.14 -4.97
N ALA A 10 -21.54 -4.14 -6.08
CA ALA A 10 -21.95 -2.93 -6.80
C ALA A 10 -23.28 -2.43 -6.23
N VAL A 11 -23.33 -1.14 -5.91
CA VAL A 11 -24.54 -0.49 -5.41
C VAL A 11 -24.95 0.59 -6.40
N TYR A 12 -26.22 0.60 -6.77
CA TYR A 12 -26.81 1.64 -7.63
C TYR A 12 -27.85 2.43 -6.85
N ASN A 13 -27.58 3.70 -6.65
CA ASN A 13 -28.54 4.65 -6.10
C ASN A 13 -29.31 5.30 -7.25
N GLN A 14 -30.54 4.85 -7.47
CA GLN A 14 -31.34 5.27 -8.61
C GLN A 14 -31.64 6.77 -8.61
N ASN A 15 -31.87 7.38 -7.44
CA ASN A 15 -32.32 8.77 -7.30
C ASN A 15 -33.47 9.07 -8.30
N ASP A 16 -33.28 10.09 -9.15
CA ASP A 16 -34.23 10.47 -10.21
C ASP A 16 -33.99 9.75 -11.54
N GLY A 17 -33.00 8.86 -11.61
CA GLY A 17 -32.74 8.02 -12.78
C GLY A 17 -33.74 6.87 -12.93
N GLY A 18 -33.65 6.14 -14.05
CA GLY A 18 -34.41 4.92 -14.26
C GLY A 18 -33.80 3.72 -13.50
N SER A 19 -34.56 2.63 -13.42
CA SER A 19 -34.07 1.40 -12.82
C SER A 19 -32.90 0.84 -13.63
N ALA A 20 -31.96 0.21 -12.91
CA ALA A 20 -30.84 -0.49 -13.53
C ALA A 20 -31.33 -1.65 -14.43
N THR A 21 -30.70 -1.80 -15.59
CA THR A 21 -31.00 -2.85 -16.58
C THR A 21 -29.88 -3.90 -16.64
N SER A 22 -28.65 -3.51 -16.34
CA SER A 22 -27.51 -4.44 -16.27
C SER A 22 -26.44 -3.93 -15.33
N VAL A 23 -25.62 -4.84 -14.84
CA VAL A 23 -24.40 -4.57 -14.10
C VAL A 23 -23.27 -5.40 -14.69
N VAL A 24 -22.07 -4.84 -14.75
CA VAL A 24 -20.85 -5.55 -15.17
C VAL A 24 -19.72 -5.14 -14.25
N ILE A 25 -19.08 -6.11 -13.60
CA ILE A 25 -17.87 -5.90 -12.78
C ILE A 25 -16.65 -6.36 -13.58
N LYS A 26 -15.64 -5.50 -13.66
CA LYS A 26 -14.40 -5.75 -14.42
C LYS A 26 -13.14 -5.55 -13.59
N GLU A 27 -12.07 -6.27 -13.95
CA GLU A 27 -10.68 -5.97 -13.61
C GLU A 27 -9.94 -5.66 -14.93
N GLY A 28 -9.54 -4.41 -15.12
CA GLY A 28 -9.06 -3.93 -16.42
C GLY A 28 -10.12 -4.12 -17.52
N ASN A 29 -9.76 -4.84 -18.58
CA ASN A 29 -10.67 -5.18 -19.68
C ASN A 29 -11.44 -6.48 -19.47
N THR A 30 -11.12 -7.26 -18.44
CA THR A 30 -11.71 -8.57 -18.19
C THR A 30 -13.03 -8.43 -17.42
N THR A 31 -14.12 -8.96 -17.97
CA THR A 31 -15.41 -9.07 -17.25
C THR A 31 -15.32 -10.22 -16.24
N LEU A 32 -15.56 -9.90 -14.97
CA LEU A 32 -15.57 -10.87 -13.85
C LEU A 32 -16.97 -11.35 -13.52
N SER A 33 -17.97 -10.46 -13.59
CA SER A 33 -19.35 -10.76 -13.23
C SER A 33 -20.32 -9.85 -13.97
N THR A 34 -21.55 -10.35 -14.18
CA THR A 34 -22.71 -9.61 -14.65
C THR A 34 -23.81 -9.51 -13.58
N THR A 35 -23.46 -9.80 -12.32
CA THR A 35 -24.33 -9.65 -11.15
C THR A 35 -23.78 -8.60 -10.20
N TYR A 36 -24.63 -8.10 -9.30
CA TYR A 36 -24.26 -7.06 -8.33
C TYR A 36 -23.20 -7.49 -7.32
N THR A 37 -23.02 -8.81 -7.14
CA THR A 37 -22.04 -9.37 -6.18
C THR A 37 -21.11 -10.34 -6.90
N TYR A 38 -19.84 -10.27 -6.58
CA TYR A 38 -18.81 -11.18 -7.10
C TYR A 38 -17.83 -11.58 -6.01
N ALA A 39 -17.76 -12.88 -5.72
CA ALA A 39 -16.75 -13.44 -4.85
C ALA A 39 -15.44 -13.61 -5.64
N VAL A 40 -14.45 -12.80 -5.37
CA VAL A 40 -13.15 -12.90 -6.03
C VAL A 40 -12.43 -14.15 -5.51
N PRO A 41 -11.91 -15.03 -6.38
CA PRO A 41 -11.10 -16.16 -5.95
C PRO A 41 -9.92 -15.70 -5.08
N SER A 42 -9.51 -16.53 -4.13
CA SER A 42 -8.35 -16.24 -3.27
C SER A 42 -7.11 -15.93 -4.11
N PHE A 43 -6.42 -14.86 -3.76
CA PHE A 43 -5.16 -14.49 -4.38
C PHE A 43 -4.20 -13.84 -3.39
N LYS A 44 -2.91 -13.90 -3.70
CA LYS A 44 -1.88 -13.21 -2.95
C LYS A 44 -1.79 -11.76 -3.42
N LEU A 45 -2.04 -10.80 -2.53
CA LEU A 45 -1.99 -9.38 -2.85
C LEU A 45 -0.54 -8.90 -2.93
N THR A 46 -0.01 -8.80 -4.15
CA THR A 46 1.37 -8.38 -4.45
C THR A 46 1.47 -6.99 -5.07
N ALA A 47 0.36 -6.47 -5.61
CA ALA A 47 0.22 -5.14 -6.17
C ALA A 47 -1.21 -4.65 -5.95
N ASP A 48 -1.43 -3.34 -6.10
CA ASP A 48 -2.78 -2.75 -6.08
C ASP A 48 -3.66 -3.42 -7.15
N LYS A 49 -4.91 -3.71 -6.79
CA LYS A 49 -5.91 -4.23 -7.71
C LYS A 49 -7.11 -3.32 -7.75
N THR A 50 -7.49 -2.89 -8.94
CA THR A 50 -8.64 -2.01 -9.14
C THR A 50 -9.74 -2.76 -9.89
N TYR A 51 -10.94 -2.69 -9.32
CA TYR A 51 -12.17 -3.23 -9.90
C TYR A 51 -13.11 -2.07 -10.24
N ILE A 52 -13.84 -2.19 -11.36
CA ILE A 52 -14.77 -1.19 -11.82
C ILE A 52 -16.12 -1.86 -12.06
N ALA A 53 -17.18 -1.33 -11.48
CA ALA A 53 -18.53 -1.72 -11.77
C ALA A 53 -19.16 -0.71 -12.74
N PHE A 54 -19.79 -1.20 -13.80
CA PHE A 54 -20.59 -0.43 -14.74
C PHE A 54 -22.05 -0.84 -14.57
N ILE A 55 -22.93 0.14 -14.38
CA ILE A 55 -24.37 -0.09 -14.25
C ILE A 55 -25.09 0.73 -15.33
N THR A 56 -25.78 0.01 -16.21
CA THR A 56 -26.63 0.62 -17.23
C THR A 56 -28.05 0.76 -16.67
N TYR A 57 -28.69 1.89 -16.93
CA TYR A 57 -30.02 2.20 -16.45
C TYR A 57 -30.86 2.79 -17.56
N LYS A 58 -32.17 2.64 -17.46
CA LYS A 58 -33.14 3.22 -18.39
C LYS A 58 -33.53 4.64 -18.01
N ASP A 59 -34.33 5.30 -18.83
CA ASP A 59 -34.86 6.64 -18.57
C ASP A 59 -35.51 6.70 -17.18
N GLY A 60 -35.26 7.78 -16.48
CA GLY A 60 -35.97 8.14 -15.26
C GLY A 60 -37.40 8.56 -15.54
N ALA A 61 -38.19 8.75 -14.49
CA ALA A 61 -39.54 9.28 -14.63
C ALA A 61 -39.53 10.74 -15.14
N ILE A 62 -40.47 11.10 -16.00
CA ILE A 62 -40.73 12.49 -16.31
C ILE A 62 -41.39 13.16 -15.09
N LYS A 63 -40.77 14.21 -14.57
CA LYS A 63 -41.34 15.03 -13.49
C LYS A 63 -42.24 16.11 -14.09
N ASN A 64 -43.13 16.62 -13.27
CA ASN A 64 -43.95 17.77 -13.64
C ASN A 64 -43.25 19.08 -13.22
N ASP A 65 -43.51 20.14 -13.98
CA ASP A 65 -43.13 21.50 -13.61
C ASP A 65 -43.96 22.03 -12.41
N SER A 66 -43.74 23.28 -12.01
CA SER A 66 -44.49 23.93 -10.92
C SER A 66 -45.98 24.14 -11.21
N MET A 67 -46.41 24.03 -12.45
CA MET A 67 -47.79 24.12 -12.91
C MET A 67 -48.45 22.76 -13.09
N GLY A 68 -47.75 21.66 -12.83
CA GLY A 68 -48.26 20.31 -12.96
C GLY A 68 -48.12 19.71 -14.36
N ASN A 69 -47.49 20.39 -15.31
CA ASN A 69 -47.29 19.86 -16.66
C ASN A 69 -46.02 18.98 -16.74
N PRO A 70 -46.03 17.92 -17.56
CA PRO A 70 -44.86 17.09 -17.81
C PRO A 70 -43.67 17.93 -18.28
N TYR A 71 -42.50 17.75 -17.63
CA TYR A 71 -41.24 18.44 -17.93
C TYR A 71 -40.19 17.46 -18.46
N PRO A 72 -40.28 17.02 -19.73
CA PRO A 72 -39.41 15.99 -20.30
C PRO A 72 -37.96 16.43 -20.42
N THR A 73 -37.65 17.73 -20.52
CA THR A 73 -36.27 18.24 -20.55
C THR A 73 -35.53 18.08 -19.25
N GLY A 74 -36.23 17.89 -18.11
CA GLY A 74 -35.66 17.57 -16.81
C GLY A 74 -35.49 16.06 -16.55
N GLN A 75 -35.90 15.21 -17.47
CA GLN A 75 -35.78 13.76 -17.35
C GLN A 75 -34.32 13.31 -17.44
N ILE A 76 -33.87 12.49 -16.50
CA ILE A 76 -32.58 11.80 -16.59
C ILE A 76 -32.72 10.70 -17.64
N LYS A 77 -31.96 10.80 -18.72
CA LYS A 77 -31.98 9.85 -19.83
C LYS A 77 -31.17 8.59 -19.46
N ALA A 78 -31.55 7.47 -20.11
CA ALA A 78 -30.83 6.22 -20.01
C ALA A 78 -29.33 6.39 -20.26
N GLY A 79 -28.53 5.67 -19.53
CA GLY A 79 -27.08 5.78 -19.59
C GLY A 79 -26.36 4.70 -18.80
N THR A 80 -25.08 4.91 -18.64
CA THR A 80 -24.22 4.04 -17.82
C THR A 80 -23.45 4.88 -16.82
N VAL A 81 -23.44 4.44 -15.57
CA VAL A 81 -22.60 4.98 -14.51
C VAL A 81 -21.56 3.94 -14.11
N ASN A 82 -20.45 4.39 -13.57
CA ASN A 82 -19.43 3.49 -13.04
C ASN A 82 -18.95 3.94 -11.66
N GLY A 83 -18.43 2.98 -10.92
CA GLY A 83 -17.73 3.19 -9.67
C GLY A 83 -16.53 2.26 -9.60
N SER A 84 -15.46 2.69 -8.93
CA SER A 84 -14.24 1.90 -8.79
C SER A 84 -13.89 1.66 -7.33
N LEU A 85 -13.28 0.48 -7.07
CA LEU A 85 -12.69 0.10 -5.80
C LEU A 85 -11.26 -0.36 -6.04
N THR A 86 -10.31 0.21 -5.32
CA THR A 86 -8.92 -0.25 -5.35
C THR A 86 -8.56 -0.91 -4.02
N ILE A 87 -8.15 -2.17 -4.08
CA ILE A 87 -7.54 -2.89 -2.96
C ILE A 87 -6.04 -2.57 -2.97
N LYS A 88 -5.58 -1.87 -1.94
CA LYS A 88 -4.19 -1.42 -1.82
C LYS A 88 -3.28 -2.52 -1.30
N ALA A 89 -2.15 -2.74 -1.95
CA ALA A 89 -1.08 -3.62 -1.50
C ALA A 89 -0.06 -2.83 -0.69
N TYR A 90 -0.12 -2.93 0.62
CA TYR A 90 0.90 -2.35 1.47
C TYR A 90 2.10 -3.27 1.62
N ARG A 91 3.28 -2.68 1.64
CA ARG A 91 4.54 -3.38 1.82
C ARG A 91 5.08 -3.16 3.23
N SER A 92 5.63 -4.24 3.80
CA SER A 92 6.34 -4.15 5.08
C SER A 92 7.58 -3.28 4.94
N TYR A 93 7.94 -2.59 6.01
CA TYR A 93 9.26 -2.02 6.18
C TYR A 93 9.84 -2.50 7.51
N PHE A 94 11.17 -2.46 7.62
CA PHE A 94 11.91 -3.00 8.73
C PHE A 94 12.83 -1.93 9.30
N ALA A 95 12.97 -1.93 10.62
CA ALA A 95 13.99 -1.23 11.35
C ALA A 95 14.42 -2.13 12.49
N PHE A 96 15.67 -2.55 12.52
CA PHE A 96 16.15 -3.54 13.46
C PHE A 96 17.63 -3.33 13.78
N VAL A 97 18.07 -3.99 14.81
CA VAL A 97 19.47 -4.01 15.26
C VAL A 97 19.94 -5.45 15.36
N LEU A 98 21.25 -5.66 15.18
CA LEU A 98 21.89 -6.95 15.39
C LEU A 98 23.06 -6.78 16.35
N ASP A 99 23.29 -7.76 17.20
CA ASP A 99 24.44 -7.80 18.10
C ASP A 99 25.73 -8.16 17.37
N THR A 100 25.59 -8.79 16.19
CA THR A 100 26.70 -9.08 15.29
C THR A 100 27.04 -7.87 14.43
N GLY A 101 28.31 -7.74 13.99
CA GLY A 101 28.76 -6.76 13.02
C GLY A 101 28.55 -7.22 11.57
N ASP A 102 27.48 -7.96 11.29
CA ASP A 102 27.22 -8.52 9.98
C ASP A 102 26.48 -7.55 9.06
N THR A 103 26.78 -7.65 7.77
CA THR A 103 26.01 -6.97 6.71
C THR A 103 24.63 -7.60 6.59
N PRO A 104 23.54 -6.81 6.58
CA PRO A 104 22.21 -7.34 6.41
C PRO A 104 22.05 -8.11 5.09
N THR A 105 21.45 -9.29 5.15
CA THR A 105 21.15 -10.17 4.01
C THR A 105 19.65 -10.22 3.75
N PRO A 106 19.18 -10.68 2.58
CA PRO A 106 17.74 -10.90 2.33
C PRO A 106 17.07 -11.73 3.41
N THR A 107 17.74 -12.78 3.88
CA THR A 107 17.24 -13.68 4.92
C THR A 107 17.21 -13.00 6.28
N SER A 108 18.29 -12.29 6.67
CA SER A 108 18.33 -11.60 7.95
C SER A 108 17.25 -10.52 8.06
N ILE A 109 16.98 -9.77 6.97
CA ILE A 109 15.94 -8.75 6.93
C ILE A 109 14.54 -9.39 7.02
N ARG A 110 14.29 -10.44 6.21
CA ARG A 110 13.00 -11.14 6.18
C ARG A 110 12.62 -11.73 7.54
N ASN A 111 13.58 -12.20 8.30
CA ASN A 111 13.36 -12.84 9.60
C ASN A 111 13.13 -11.84 10.72
N GLN A 112 13.28 -10.54 10.49
CA GLN A 112 13.02 -9.52 11.49
C GLN A 112 11.52 -9.26 11.66
N ALA A 113 11.15 -8.80 12.85
CA ALA A 113 9.82 -8.29 13.09
C ALA A 113 9.53 -7.12 12.14
N ILE A 114 8.35 -7.13 11.53
CA ILE A 114 7.87 -6.02 10.70
C ILE A 114 7.73 -4.79 11.58
N LYS A 115 8.41 -3.69 11.23
CA LYS A 115 8.27 -2.42 11.95
C LYS A 115 6.92 -1.76 11.68
N GLY A 116 6.43 -1.91 10.46
CA GLY A 116 5.11 -1.44 10.06
C GLY A 116 4.82 -1.69 8.58
N LEU A 117 3.65 -1.22 8.16
CA LEU A 117 3.15 -1.24 6.78
C LEU A 117 2.93 0.18 6.31
N ASN A 118 2.84 0.36 4.99
CA ASN A 118 2.45 1.63 4.38
C ASN A 118 3.37 2.81 4.73
N LEU A 119 4.67 2.59 4.66
CA LEU A 119 5.64 3.70 4.72
C LEU A 119 5.43 4.61 3.51
N THR A 120 5.49 5.91 3.72
CA THR A 120 5.33 6.94 2.68
C THR A 120 6.49 7.93 2.68
N ASN A 121 6.65 8.68 1.60
CA ASN A 121 7.62 9.77 1.57
C ASN A 121 7.33 10.80 2.66
N GLY A 122 8.35 11.19 3.40
CA GLY A 122 8.26 12.05 4.58
C GLY A 122 8.02 11.31 5.91
N SER A 123 7.76 9.99 5.88
CA SER A 123 7.64 9.20 7.11
C SER A 123 8.95 9.14 7.87
N LYS A 124 8.85 9.13 9.19
CA LYS A 124 9.97 8.94 10.11
C LYS A 124 9.92 7.55 10.73
N VAL A 125 11.05 6.87 10.76
CA VAL A 125 11.21 5.53 11.35
C VAL A 125 12.37 5.57 12.33
N SER A 126 12.10 5.25 13.59
CA SER A 126 13.12 5.27 14.64
C SER A 126 13.43 3.85 15.12
N ILE A 127 14.69 3.62 15.47
CA ILE A 127 15.19 2.42 16.10
C ILE A 127 16.20 2.80 17.21
N SER A 128 16.18 2.07 18.32
CA SER A 128 17.15 2.23 19.39
C SER A 128 18.00 0.99 19.50
N THR A 129 19.30 1.19 19.73
CA THR A 129 20.24 0.11 20.01
C THR A 129 20.10 -0.39 21.45
N THR A 130 20.63 -1.58 21.70
CA THR A 130 20.91 -2.10 23.05
C THR A 130 22.41 -2.10 23.30
N ALA A 131 22.83 -2.40 24.52
CA ALA A 131 24.25 -2.35 24.92
C ALA A 131 25.20 -3.24 24.09
N ASN A 132 24.70 -4.32 23.47
CA ASN A 132 25.53 -5.24 22.68
C ASN A 132 25.38 -5.06 21.17
N THR A 133 24.51 -4.16 20.74
CA THR A 133 24.24 -3.93 19.32
C THR A 133 25.49 -3.45 18.58
N ARG A 134 25.69 -3.95 17.36
CA ARG A 134 26.72 -3.50 16.43
C ARG A 134 26.17 -3.04 15.09
N THR A 135 25.09 -3.64 14.61
CA THR A 135 24.47 -3.24 13.33
C THR A 135 23.13 -2.55 13.57
N VAL A 136 22.93 -1.39 12.94
CA VAL A 136 21.66 -0.69 12.85
C VAL A 136 21.20 -0.74 11.40
N CYS A 137 19.96 -1.14 11.13
CA CYS A 137 19.45 -1.34 9.77
C CYS A 137 18.04 -0.80 9.61
N PHE A 138 17.82 -0.10 8.49
CA PHE A 138 16.52 0.29 7.95
C PHE A 138 16.35 -0.34 6.58
N ALA A 139 15.20 -0.96 6.31
CA ALA A 139 14.90 -1.55 5.01
C ALA A 139 13.45 -1.25 4.62
N TYR A 140 13.24 -0.70 3.43
CA TYR A 140 11.92 -0.34 2.91
C TYR A 140 11.86 -0.52 1.39
N PRO A 141 10.64 -0.68 0.79
CA PRO A 141 10.50 -0.89 -0.65
C PRO A 141 11.15 0.20 -1.48
N SER A 142 11.93 -0.18 -2.49
CA SER A 142 12.67 0.74 -3.36
C SER A 142 11.76 1.61 -4.25
N THR A 143 10.45 1.32 -4.29
CA THR A 143 9.43 2.17 -4.94
C THR A 143 9.26 3.53 -4.26
N LEU A 144 9.67 3.65 -2.99
CA LEU A 144 9.77 4.92 -2.30
C LEU A 144 11.08 5.62 -2.67
N ARG A 145 11.11 6.95 -2.56
CA ARG A 145 12.32 7.74 -2.80
C ARG A 145 13.44 7.34 -1.84
N ASP A 146 14.62 7.80 -2.15
CA ASP A 146 15.79 7.73 -1.27
C ASP A 146 15.52 8.43 0.06
N CYS A 147 16.06 7.93 1.18
CA CYS A 147 15.89 8.62 2.45
C CYS A 147 16.56 9.99 2.39
N THR A 148 15.91 10.97 2.97
CA THR A 148 16.40 12.36 2.95
C THR A 148 17.47 12.57 4.01
N LYS A 149 17.29 11.95 5.18
CA LYS A 149 18.27 12.02 6.28
C LYS A 149 18.16 10.82 7.23
N ILE A 150 19.24 10.55 7.94
CA ILE A 150 19.26 9.69 9.12
C ILE A 150 19.86 10.52 10.25
N ARG A 151 19.08 10.70 11.31
CA ARG A 151 19.47 11.50 12.47
C ARG A 151 19.93 10.57 13.59
N TYR A 152 21.01 10.94 14.24
CA TYR A 152 21.44 10.35 15.51
C TYR A 152 20.90 11.23 16.66
N GLU A 153 19.84 10.79 17.30
CA GLU A 153 19.09 11.61 18.26
C GLU A 153 19.90 12.01 19.48
N ASN A 154 20.77 11.13 19.96
CA ASN A 154 21.58 11.36 21.16
C ASN A 154 22.59 12.53 21.00
N LEU A 155 23.04 12.79 19.78
CA LEU A 155 23.96 13.88 19.47
C LEU A 155 23.29 15.04 18.75
N ASN A 156 21.98 14.97 18.51
CA ASN A 156 21.22 15.94 17.71
C ASN A 156 21.83 16.15 16.31
N ASP A 157 22.42 15.10 15.74
CA ASP A 157 23.16 15.13 14.47
C ASP A 157 22.25 14.64 13.34
N ASP A 158 21.90 15.56 12.43
CA ASP A 158 21.03 15.31 11.28
C ASP A 158 21.78 14.74 10.06
N GLU A 159 23.11 14.71 10.07
CA GLU A 159 23.95 14.40 8.90
C GLU A 159 24.45 12.94 8.87
N ASN A 160 23.94 12.08 9.75
CA ASN A 160 24.42 10.70 9.85
C ASN A 160 24.09 9.80 8.65
N LYS A 161 23.34 10.27 7.66
CA LYS A 161 23.07 9.47 6.45
C LYS A 161 24.36 9.03 5.75
N SER A 162 25.38 9.86 5.72
CA SER A 162 26.67 9.58 5.06
C SER A 162 27.47 8.45 5.74
N THR A 163 27.19 8.15 7.02
CA THR A 163 27.83 7.04 7.74
C THR A 163 27.16 5.69 7.48
N PHE A 164 25.94 5.72 6.91
CA PHE A 164 25.20 4.49 6.56
C PHE A 164 25.56 4.04 5.15
N THR A 165 25.85 2.78 5.00
CA THR A 165 25.93 2.13 3.69
C THR A 165 24.53 1.98 3.13
N SER A 166 24.32 2.39 1.86
CA SER A 166 23.07 2.22 1.14
C SER A 166 23.22 1.17 0.04
N THR A 167 22.28 0.24 -0.05
CA THR A 167 22.25 -0.79 -1.09
C THR A 167 20.82 -1.17 -1.47
N LEU A 168 20.66 -1.79 -2.64
CA LEU A 168 19.39 -2.40 -3.06
C LEU A 168 19.48 -3.91 -2.89
N ILE A 169 18.49 -4.49 -2.23
CA ILE A 169 18.44 -5.94 -1.95
C ILE A 169 17.07 -6.47 -2.33
N ASP A 170 17.05 -7.55 -3.12
CA ASP A 170 15.83 -8.28 -3.44
C ASP A 170 15.47 -9.23 -2.30
N ILE A 171 14.33 -8.98 -1.65
CA ILE A 171 13.81 -9.80 -0.57
C ILE A 171 12.65 -10.63 -1.10
N THR A 172 12.83 -11.96 -1.08
CA THR A 172 11.80 -12.93 -1.46
C THR A 172 10.85 -13.24 -0.30
N ASP A 173 9.69 -13.83 -0.60
CA ASP A 173 8.84 -14.42 0.42
C ASP A 173 9.48 -15.67 1.06
N ALA A 174 8.81 -16.25 2.05
CA ALA A 174 9.32 -17.44 2.76
C ALA A 174 9.52 -18.66 1.85
N SER A 175 8.86 -18.70 0.69
CA SER A 175 9.00 -19.77 -0.31
C SER A 175 10.10 -19.49 -1.34
N GLY A 176 10.85 -18.38 -1.20
CA GLY A 176 11.88 -17.97 -2.15
C GLY A 176 11.36 -17.30 -3.43
N ASN A 177 10.06 -17.00 -3.49
CA ASN A 177 9.40 -16.43 -4.66
C ASN A 177 9.06 -14.94 -4.44
N ASN A 178 8.57 -14.29 -5.52
CA ASN A 178 8.06 -12.91 -5.51
C ASN A 178 9.08 -11.91 -4.95
N PRO A 179 10.26 -11.76 -5.55
CA PRO A 179 11.26 -10.80 -5.08
C PRO A 179 10.70 -9.38 -5.12
N ILE A 180 10.96 -8.65 -4.06
CA ILE A 180 10.66 -7.22 -3.95
C ILE A 180 11.97 -6.55 -3.62
N GLN A 181 12.33 -5.57 -4.42
CA GLN A 181 13.52 -4.79 -4.19
C GLN A 181 13.30 -3.82 -3.02
N TYR A 182 14.21 -3.89 -2.06
CA TYR A 182 14.27 -3.01 -0.90
C TYR A 182 15.48 -2.10 -0.98
N ARG A 183 15.31 -0.88 -0.57
CA ARG A 183 16.38 0.05 -0.26
C ARG A 183 16.78 -0.16 1.19
N VAL A 184 18.05 -0.49 1.41
CA VAL A 184 18.59 -0.88 2.72
C VAL A 184 19.68 0.09 3.12
N TYR A 185 19.51 0.71 4.29
CA TYR A 185 20.53 1.54 4.94
C TYR A 185 21.00 0.80 6.17
N TYR A 186 22.31 0.62 6.31
CA TYR A 186 22.85 0.01 7.49
C TYR A 186 24.15 0.67 7.93
N TYR A 187 24.38 0.67 9.23
CA TYR A 187 25.62 1.10 9.86
C TYR A 187 26.15 -0.04 10.73
N ILE A 188 27.43 -0.37 10.58
CA ILE A 188 28.11 -1.37 11.39
C ILE A 188 29.10 -0.62 12.28
N SER A 189 28.84 -0.62 13.57
CA SER A 189 29.76 -0.05 14.55
C SER A 189 30.99 -0.94 14.71
N PRO A 190 32.21 -0.39 14.72
CA PRO A 190 33.43 -1.16 14.94
C PRO A 190 33.47 -1.85 16.30
N VAL A 191 32.75 -1.29 17.28
CA VAL A 191 32.61 -1.84 18.64
C VAL A 191 31.11 -1.86 19.02
N PRO A 192 30.68 -2.73 19.95
CA PRO A 192 29.31 -2.68 20.46
C PRO A 192 28.98 -1.29 21.04
N PHE A 193 27.72 -0.86 20.86
CA PHE A 193 27.24 0.35 21.53
C PHE A 193 27.30 0.14 23.07
N GLY A 194 27.97 1.05 23.75
CA GLY A 194 28.06 1.02 25.21
C GLY A 194 26.81 1.57 25.92
N THR A 195 26.01 2.34 25.21
CA THR A 195 24.76 2.95 25.68
C THR A 195 23.70 2.87 24.61
N VAL A 196 22.46 3.10 25.00
CA VAL A 196 21.35 3.19 24.02
C VAL A 196 21.57 4.38 23.09
N ALA A 197 21.59 4.10 21.80
CA ALA A 197 21.66 5.09 20.73
C ALA A 197 20.38 5.01 19.90
N THR A 198 19.76 6.16 19.62
CA THR A 198 18.52 6.22 18.82
C THR A 198 18.81 6.87 17.48
N PHE A 199 18.42 6.18 16.41
CA PHE A 199 18.52 6.66 15.04
C PHE A 199 17.13 6.83 14.45
N THR A 200 16.90 7.95 13.77
CA THR A 200 15.63 8.25 13.07
C THR A 200 15.91 8.52 11.60
N MET A 201 15.41 7.63 10.74
CA MET A 201 15.43 7.78 9.29
C MET A 201 14.18 8.55 8.82
N THR A 202 14.34 9.47 7.88
CA THR A 202 13.24 10.16 7.17
C THR A 202 13.29 9.78 5.68
N VAL A 203 12.22 9.18 5.17
CA VAL A 203 12.06 8.79 3.76
C VAL A 203 11.64 9.96 2.91
#